data_6f3c51f893e685a15ef446fb0d27e3a0
#
_entry.id   6f3c51f893e685a15ef446fb0d27e3a0
#
_cell.length_a   1.000
_cell.length_b   1.000
_cell.length_c   1.000
_cell.angle_alpha   90.00
_cell.angle_beta   90.00
_cell.angle_gamma   90.00
#
_symmetry.space_group_name_H-M   'P 1'
#
loop_
_entity.id
_entity.type
_entity.pdbx_description
1 polymer ?
#
loop_
_entity_poly.entity_id
_entity_poly.type
_entity_poly.pdbx_seq_one_letter_code
_entity_poly.pdbx_strand_id
1 'polypeptide(L)'
;HPSVTGGYRIEYGGKVLSYVSDVDLYGPTLLGDGMKNGSQQEQRTWHEYLQNSARDLAHRADLMICDTFFLPDEYQPDWGHSRPEDALRLGEEAQIQSLALFHHEPHRSDEEMDAIQERYRKEAPFDLFASVEGMELSL
;
A
#
# COMPACT_ATOMS: atom_id res chain seq x y z
N HIS A 1 -5.14 -9.58 -1.29
CA HIS A 1 -6.60 -9.62 -1.41
C HIS A 1 -7.03 -11.01 -1.91
N PRO A 2 -8.14 -11.57 -1.44
CA PRO A 2 -8.59 -12.91 -1.89
C PRO A 2 -8.99 -12.95 -3.38
N SER A 3 -9.30 -11.80 -3.97
CA SER A 3 -9.58 -11.66 -5.40
C SER A 3 -8.40 -11.06 -6.16
N VAL A 4 -8.44 -11.16 -7.50
CA VAL A 4 -7.45 -10.46 -8.36
C VAL A 4 -7.68 -8.96 -8.25
N THR A 5 -6.61 -8.24 -7.92
CA THR A 5 -6.59 -6.78 -7.86
C THR A 5 -5.59 -6.23 -8.86
N GLY A 6 -5.73 -4.96 -9.24
CA GLY A 6 -4.86 -4.30 -10.20
C GLY A 6 -4.17 -3.09 -9.59
N GLY A 7 -2.85 -3.02 -9.73
CA GLY A 7 -2.09 -1.80 -9.50
C GLY A 7 -1.85 -1.07 -10.82
N TYR A 8 -1.66 0.25 -10.73
CA TYR A 8 -1.47 1.11 -11.90
C TYR A 8 -0.25 2.01 -11.72
N ARG A 9 0.52 2.14 -12.79
CA ARG A 9 1.56 3.15 -12.92
C ARG A 9 1.19 4.05 -14.09
N ILE A 10 1.07 5.35 -13.82
CA ILE A 10 0.69 6.37 -14.80
C ILE A 10 1.85 7.35 -14.93
N GLU A 11 2.33 7.54 -16.16
CA GLU A 11 3.42 8.47 -16.46
C GLU A 11 2.90 9.54 -17.43
N TYR A 12 3.01 10.80 -17.02
CA TYR A 12 2.60 11.94 -17.84
C TYR A 12 3.41 13.19 -17.48
N GLY A 13 3.85 13.93 -18.49
CA GLY A 13 4.57 15.20 -18.28
C GLY A 13 5.85 15.10 -17.45
N GLY A 14 6.50 13.93 -17.43
CA GLY A 14 7.68 13.68 -16.61
C GLY A 14 7.38 13.35 -15.15
N LYS A 15 6.10 13.20 -14.80
CA LYS A 15 5.60 12.81 -13.48
C LYS A 15 5.10 11.38 -13.47
N VAL A 16 5.19 10.76 -12.32
CA VAL A 16 4.82 9.36 -12.09
C VAL A 16 3.84 9.26 -10.93
N LEU A 17 2.65 8.73 -11.22
CA LEU A 17 1.67 8.32 -10.21
C LEU A 17 1.61 6.79 -10.15
N SER A 18 1.71 6.24 -8.94
CA SER A 18 1.49 4.83 -8.68
C SER A 18 0.26 4.63 -7.81
N TYR A 19 -0.59 3.65 -8.15
CA TYR A 19 -1.74 3.24 -7.37
C TYR A 19 -1.60 1.76 -7.01
N VAL A 20 -1.49 1.48 -5.71
CA VAL A 20 -1.30 0.14 -5.14
C VAL A 20 -2.34 -0.05 -4.06
N SER A 21 -3.49 -0.62 -4.42
CA SER A 21 -4.64 -0.78 -3.52
C SER A 21 -5.14 -2.22 -3.48
N ASP A 22 -5.93 -2.53 -2.45
CA ASP A 22 -6.51 -3.86 -2.21
C ASP A 22 -5.46 -4.97 -2.22
N VAL A 23 -4.36 -4.76 -1.54
CA VAL A 23 -3.25 -5.69 -1.48
C VAL A 23 -2.62 -5.71 -0.09
N ASP A 24 -2.29 -6.91 0.37
CA ASP A 24 -1.48 -7.16 1.56
C ASP A 24 -0.11 -7.70 1.12
N LEU A 25 0.89 -6.81 0.99
CA LEU A 25 2.19 -7.17 0.42
C LEU A 25 3.14 -7.86 1.39
N TYR A 26 2.92 -7.69 2.68
CA TYR A 26 3.85 -8.15 3.72
C TYR A 26 3.17 -9.01 4.78
N GLY A 27 1.89 -9.29 4.60
CA GLY A 27 1.15 -10.19 5.47
C GLY A 27 1.52 -11.67 5.30
N PRO A 28 1.16 -12.52 6.26
CA PRO A 28 1.49 -13.95 6.24
C PRO A 28 0.72 -14.73 5.17
N THR A 29 -0.36 -14.19 4.65
CA THR A 29 -1.31 -14.88 3.76
C THR A 29 -1.56 -14.10 2.46
N LEU A 30 -0.51 -13.89 1.69
CA LEU A 30 -0.61 -13.30 0.34
C LEU A 30 -1.32 -14.17 -0.70
N LEU A 31 -1.91 -15.28 -0.29
CA LEU A 31 -2.24 -16.34 -1.23
C LEU A 31 -3.74 -16.44 -1.39
N GLY A 32 -4.24 -16.06 -2.56
CA GLY A 32 -5.56 -16.48 -3.01
C GLY A 32 -5.72 -18.01 -2.85
N ASP A 33 -6.94 -18.50 -2.76
CA ASP A 33 -7.25 -19.90 -2.44
C ASP A 33 -6.50 -20.94 -3.30
N GLY A 34 -6.14 -20.57 -4.53
CA GLY A 34 -5.39 -21.45 -5.44
C GLY A 34 -3.93 -21.71 -5.02
N MET A 35 -3.33 -20.83 -4.20
CA MET A 35 -1.93 -20.94 -3.78
C MET A 35 -1.78 -21.43 -2.33
N LYS A 36 -2.86 -21.44 -1.53
CA LYS A 36 -2.85 -21.98 -0.15
C LYS A 36 -2.41 -23.44 -0.10
N ASN A 37 -2.64 -24.19 -1.17
CA ASN A 37 -2.27 -25.60 -1.31
C ASN A 37 -0.92 -25.81 -2.02
N GLY A 38 -0.23 -24.75 -2.43
CA GLY A 38 1.09 -24.81 -3.05
C GLY A 38 2.19 -25.19 -2.06
N SER A 39 3.30 -25.72 -2.56
CA SER A 39 4.48 -25.94 -1.75
C SER A 39 5.02 -24.64 -1.16
N GLN A 40 5.77 -24.72 -0.05
CA GLN A 40 6.38 -23.53 0.55
C GLN A 40 7.25 -22.74 -0.44
N GLN A 41 7.89 -23.43 -1.40
CA GLN A 41 8.71 -22.78 -2.42
C GLN A 41 7.85 -22.00 -3.41
N GLU A 42 6.74 -22.56 -3.88
CA GLU A 42 5.80 -21.86 -4.76
C GLU A 42 5.20 -20.64 -4.07
N GLN A 43 4.83 -20.77 -2.81
CA GLN A 43 4.32 -19.67 -2.00
C GLN A 43 5.34 -18.53 -1.90
N ARG A 44 6.62 -18.83 -1.59
CA ARG A 44 7.69 -17.81 -1.53
C ARG A 44 7.91 -17.13 -2.87
N THR A 45 7.98 -17.90 -3.96
CA THR A 45 8.17 -17.35 -5.30
C THR A 45 7.05 -16.40 -5.68
N TRP A 46 5.81 -16.72 -5.31
CA TRP A 46 4.66 -15.86 -5.55
C TRP A 46 4.69 -14.58 -4.71
N HIS A 47 5.07 -14.66 -3.44
CA HIS A 47 5.28 -13.50 -2.57
C HIS A 47 6.33 -12.54 -3.16
N GLU A 48 7.49 -13.08 -3.54
CA GLU A 48 8.56 -12.30 -4.17
C GLU A 48 8.08 -11.63 -5.46
N TYR A 49 7.33 -12.34 -6.28
CA TYR A 49 6.75 -11.79 -7.51
C TYR A 49 5.82 -10.61 -7.23
N LEU A 50 4.89 -10.73 -6.27
CA LEU A 50 3.95 -9.66 -5.92
C LEU A 50 4.66 -8.45 -5.34
N GLN A 51 5.60 -8.65 -4.43
CA GLN A 51 6.41 -7.57 -3.85
C GLN A 51 7.26 -6.86 -4.91
N ASN A 52 7.87 -7.60 -5.82
CA ASN A 52 8.63 -7.04 -6.93
C ASN A 52 7.72 -6.24 -7.86
N SER A 53 6.55 -6.78 -8.22
CA SER A 53 5.57 -6.08 -9.07
C SER A 53 5.10 -4.77 -8.45
N ALA A 54 4.81 -4.75 -7.15
CA ALA A 54 4.43 -3.52 -6.45
C ALA A 54 5.57 -2.51 -6.40
N ARG A 55 6.82 -2.97 -6.16
CA ARG A 55 8.01 -2.11 -6.22
C ARG A 55 8.23 -1.51 -7.59
N ASP A 56 8.06 -2.29 -8.66
CA ASP A 56 8.20 -1.80 -10.03
C ASP A 56 7.15 -0.75 -10.37
N LEU A 57 5.88 -0.96 -9.95
CA LEU A 57 4.82 0.03 -10.09
C LEU A 57 5.15 1.34 -9.37
N ALA A 58 5.66 1.25 -8.14
CA ALA A 58 5.96 2.40 -7.28
C ALA A 58 7.32 3.04 -7.57
N HIS A 59 8.20 2.39 -8.35
CA HIS A 59 9.58 2.82 -8.52
C HIS A 59 9.69 4.30 -8.92
N ARG A 60 10.32 5.09 -8.02
CA ARG A 60 10.54 6.54 -8.16
C ARG A 60 9.27 7.32 -8.49
N ALA A 61 8.12 6.91 -7.96
CA ALA A 61 6.88 7.65 -8.13
C ALA A 61 6.96 9.01 -7.42
N ASP A 62 6.46 10.05 -8.10
CA ASP A 62 6.24 11.36 -7.46
C ASP A 62 5.14 11.24 -6.40
N LEU A 63 4.13 10.41 -6.65
CA LEU A 63 3.10 10.07 -5.70
C LEU A 63 2.77 8.57 -5.79
N MET A 64 2.80 7.89 -4.64
CA MET A 64 2.22 6.57 -4.46
C MET A 64 0.93 6.68 -3.63
N ILE A 65 -0.17 6.17 -4.16
CA ILE A 65 -1.43 5.97 -3.43
C ILE A 65 -1.46 4.50 -3.01
N CYS A 66 -1.53 4.24 -1.71
CA CYS A 66 -1.43 2.88 -1.19
C CYS A 66 -2.52 2.57 -0.17
N ASP A 67 -3.05 1.34 -0.25
CA ASP A 67 -3.96 0.76 0.74
C ASP A 67 -3.33 0.77 2.13
N THR A 68 -4.08 1.28 3.11
CA THR A 68 -3.67 1.35 4.51
C THR A 68 -4.88 1.16 5.44
N PHE A 69 -5.67 0.14 5.13
CA PHE A 69 -6.94 -0.14 5.80
C PHE A 69 -6.78 -0.43 7.29
N PHE A 70 -5.83 -1.31 7.65
CA PHE A 70 -5.62 -1.77 9.00
C PHE A 70 -4.55 -0.97 9.75
N LEU A 71 -4.76 -0.74 11.04
CA LEU A 71 -3.67 -0.49 11.98
C LEU A 71 -3.05 -1.83 12.43
N PRO A 72 -1.82 -1.83 12.98
CA PRO A 72 -1.12 -3.07 13.35
C PRO A 72 -1.88 -3.99 14.31
N ASP A 73 -2.58 -3.40 15.27
CA ASP A 73 -3.37 -4.10 16.31
C ASP A 73 -4.77 -4.53 15.83
N GLU A 74 -5.19 -4.03 14.67
CA GLU A 74 -6.46 -4.38 14.02
C GLU A 74 -6.29 -5.34 12.85
N TYR A 75 -5.03 -5.62 12.45
CA TYR A 75 -4.71 -6.38 11.26
C TYR A 75 -5.37 -7.75 11.25
N GLN A 76 -6.07 -8.03 10.16
CA GLN A 76 -6.73 -9.32 9.92
C GLN A 76 -6.10 -10.01 8.71
N PRO A 77 -5.39 -11.13 8.92
CA PRO A 77 -4.93 -11.99 7.83
C PRO A 77 -6.11 -12.42 6.96
N ASP A 78 -5.86 -12.69 5.69
CA ASP A 78 -6.85 -13.15 4.71
C ASP A 78 -7.84 -12.09 4.19
N TRP A 79 -7.85 -10.86 4.72
CA TRP A 79 -8.65 -9.77 4.15
C TRP A 79 -7.99 -9.12 2.94
N GLY A 80 -6.67 -9.17 2.89
CA GLY A 80 -5.90 -8.71 1.74
C GLY A 80 -5.70 -7.20 1.68
N HIS A 81 -5.59 -6.56 2.86
CA HIS A 81 -5.32 -5.14 3.00
C HIS A 81 -4.04 -4.87 3.77
N SER A 82 -3.34 -3.81 3.38
CA SER A 82 -2.09 -3.38 3.97
C SER A 82 -2.30 -2.50 5.21
N ARG A 83 -1.19 -2.27 5.91
CA ARG A 83 -1.05 -1.35 7.03
C ARG A 83 -0.18 -0.15 6.59
N PRO A 84 -0.24 1.00 7.30
CA PRO A 84 0.66 2.12 7.02
C PRO A 84 2.15 1.72 7.02
N GLU A 85 2.59 0.84 7.93
CA GLU A 85 3.97 0.34 7.96
C GLU A 85 4.36 -0.38 6.68
N ASP A 86 3.44 -1.14 6.09
CA ASP A 86 3.66 -1.86 4.84
C ASP A 86 3.80 -0.88 3.66
N ALA A 87 2.97 0.17 3.65
CA ALA A 87 3.05 1.24 2.66
C ALA A 87 4.35 2.06 2.80
N LEU A 88 4.78 2.37 4.02
CA LEU A 88 6.05 3.03 4.27
C LEU A 88 7.22 2.20 3.75
N ARG A 89 7.25 0.92 4.11
CA ARG A 89 8.28 -0.02 3.64
C ARG A 89 8.35 -0.08 2.12
N LEU A 90 7.21 -0.23 1.45
CA LEU A 90 7.16 -0.22 -0.01
C LEU A 90 7.68 1.10 -0.58
N GLY A 91 7.29 2.23 0.01
CA GLY A 91 7.72 3.56 -0.41
C GLY A 91 9.24 3.75 -0.30
N GLU A 92 9.85 3.29 0.79
CA GLU A 92 11.31 3.30 0.97
C GLU A 92 12.01 2.42 -0.07
N GLU A 93 11.55 1.16 -0.23
CA GLU A 93 12.11 0.21 -1.19
C GLU A 93 11.99 0.73 -2.63
N ALA A 94 10.90 1.43 -2.96
CA ALA A 94 10.62 1.99 -4.28
C ALA A 94 11.19 3.39 -4.50
N GLN A 95 11.71 4.06 -3.47
CA GLN A 95 12.27 5.42 -3.52
C GLN A 95 11.26 6.47 -4.00
N ILE A 96 10.06 6.46 -3.47
CA ILE A 96 9.00 7.41 -3.80
C ILE A 96 9.29 8.80 -3.23
N GLN A 97 8.59 9.84 -3.72
CA GLN A 97 8.67 11.20 -3.19
C GLN A 97 7.54 11.51 -2.20
N SER A 98 6.35 10.99 -2.45
CA SER A 98 5.18 11.21 -1.61
C SER A 98 4.31 9.96 -1.50
N LEU A 99 3.70 9.77 -0.32
CA LEU A 99 2.75 8.69 -0.02
C LEU A 99 1.39 9.26 0.38
N ALA A 100 0.34 8.87 -0.32
CA ALA A 100 -1.03 9.04 0.11
C ALA A 100 -1.51 7.75 0.80
N LEU A 101 -1.82 7.83 2.09
CA LEU A 101 -2.55 6.77 2.78
C LEU A 101 -3.99 6.76 2.24
N PHE A 102 -4.45 5.61 1.78
CA PHE A 102 -5.72 5.46 1.08
C PHE A 102 -6.49 4.23 1.58
N HIS A 103 -7.78 4.14 1.27
CA HIS A 103 -8.63 3.00 1.65
C HIS A 103 -8.69 2.79 3.16
N HIS A 104 -9.05 3.86 3.90
CA HIS A 104 -9.17 3.82 5.34
C HIS A 104 -10.37 2.99 5.79
N GLU A 105 -10.28 2.40 6.98
CA GLU A 105 -11.42 1.74 7.61
C GLU A 105 -12.58 2.74 7.78
N PRO A 106 -13.83 2.43 7.30
CA PRO A 106 -14.89 3.43 7.15
C PRO A 106 -15.42 4.06 8.46
N HIS A 107 -15.15 3.44 9.61
CA HIS A 107 -15.61 3.95 10.91
C HIS A 107 -14.60 4.85 11.62
N ARG A 108 -13.42 5.11 11.02
CA ARG A 108 -12.44 6.04 11.58
C ARG A 108 -12.95 7.47 11.49
N SER A 109 -12.85 8.18 12.60
CA SER A 109 -13.13 9.62 12.62
C SER A 109 -12.00 10.43 11.99
N ASP A 110 -12.29 11.68 11.63
CA ASP A 110 -11.30 12.60 11.07
C ASP A 110 -10.15 12.83 12.07
N GLU A 111 -10.46 12.92 13.39
CA GLU A 111 -9.45 13.08 14.44
C GLU A 111 -8.51 11.87 14.55
N GLU A 112 -9.03 10.64 14.35
CA GLU A 112 -8.21 9.43 14.31
C GLU A 112 -7.32 9.43 13.07
N MET A 113 -7.83 9.85 11.91
CA MET A 113 -7.04 9.96 10.68
C MET A 113 -5.94 11.01 10.79
N ASP A 114 -6.21 12.15 11.42
CA ASP A 114 -5.22 13.18 11.70
C ASP A 114 -4.11 12.64 12.61
N ALA A 115 -4.46 11.89 13.64
CA ALA A 115 -3.48 11.28 14.56
C ALA A 115 -2.64 10.20 13.86
N ILE A 116 -3.22 9.38 12.99
CA ILE A 116 -2.53 8.39 12.17
C ILE A 116 -1.54 9.10 11.24
N GLN A 117 -1.99 10.11 10.51
CA GLN A 117 -1.14 10.90 9.62
C GLN A 117 0.04 11.53 10.37
N GLU A 118 -0.21 12.17 11.50
CA GLU A 118 0.81 12.81 12.33
C GLU A 118 1.87 11.81 12.84
N ARG A 119 1.43 10.60 13.24
CA ARG A 119 2.31 9.52 13.66
C ARG A 119 3.22 9.08 12.54
N TYR A 120 2.67 8.65 11.40
CA TYR A 120 3.45 8.05 10.33
C TYR A 120 4.26 9.07 9.52
N ARG A 121 3.83 10.34 9.49
CA ARG A 121 4.64 11.43 8.90
C ARG A 121 5.99 11.62 9.59
N LYS A 122 6.08 11.35 10.89
CA LYS A 122 7.34 11.42 11.64
C LYS A 122 8.31 10.28 11.33
N GLU A 123 7.77 9.16 10.88
CA GLU A 123 8.53 7.95 10.56
C GLU A 123 8.96 7.92 9.08
N ALA A 124 8.20 8.58 8.20
CA ALA A 124 8.41 8.55 6.76
C ALA A 124 9.65 9.37 6.32
N PRO A 125 10.51 8.83 5.46
CA PRO A 125 11.62 9.59 4.86
C PRO A 125 11.19 10.42 3.63
N PHE A 126 9.91 10.46 3.31
CA PHE A 126 9.27 11.17 2.19
C PHE A 126 8.00 11.89 2.68
N ASP A 127 7.40 12.71 1.83
CA ASP A 127 6.13 13.36 2.17
C ASP A 127 5.01 12.32 2.36
N LEU A 128 4.19 12.51 3.41
CA LEU A 128 3.09 11.60 3.72
C LEU A 128 1.84 12.39 4.13
N PHE A 129 0.70 11.97 3.60
CA PHE A 129 -0.61 12.52 3.97
C PHE A 129 -1.70 11.45 3.88
N ALA A 130 -2.78 11.63 4.64
CA ALA A 130 -4.00 10.83 4.50
C ALA A 130 -4.86 11.45 3.39
N SER A 131 -5.39 10.61 2.50
CA SER A 131 -6.34 11.07 1.48
C SER A 131 -7.70 11.34 2.10
N VAL A 132 -8.38 12.38 1.62
CA VAL A 132 -9.74 12.72 2.02
C VAL A 132 -10.63 12.88 0.79
N GLU A 133 -11.94 12.67 0.98
CA GLU A 133 -12.91 12.83 -0.11
C GLU A 133 -12.86 14.24 -0.70
N GLY A 134 -12.80 14.34 -2.03
CA GLY A 134 -12.71 15.61 -2.74
C GLY A 134 -11.32 16.26 -2.79
N MET A 135 -10.28 15.59 -2.27
CA MET A 135 -8.89 16.09 -2.37
C MET A 135 -8.44 16.17 -3.83
N GLU A 136 -7.89 17.30 -4.21
CA GLU A 136 -7.24 17.51 -5.51
C GLU A 136 -5.75 17.78 -5.31
N LEU A 137 -4.91 17.10 -6.08
CA LEU A 137 -3.45 17.22 -6.02
C LEU A 137 -2.89 17.56 -7.40
N SER A 138 -1.87 18.41 -7.41
CA SER A 138 -1.06 18.70 -8.60
C SER A 138 0.33 18.11 -8.42
N LEU A 139 0.78 17.28 -9.37
CA LEU A 139 2.09 16.64 -9.39
C LEU A 139 3.13 17.43 -10.19
#